data_e7dbc656225d6a15050badb331457210
#
_entry.id   e7dbc656225d6a15050badb331457210
#
_cell.length_a   1.000
_cell.length_b   1.000
_cell.length_c   1.000
_cell.angle_alpha   90.00
_cell.angle_beta   90.00
_cell.angle_gamma   90.00
#
_symmetry.space_group_name_H-M   'P 1'
#
loop_
_entity.id
_entity.type
_entity.pdbx_description
1 polymer ?
#
loop_
_entity_poly.entity_id
_entity_poly.type
_entity_poly.pdbx_seq_one_letter_code
_entity_poly.pdbx_strand_id
1 'polypeptide(L)'
;AQIKEATQLSASSYGLQPYKIIEIKDAQLKEQLKPLTWGQSQVTDASEFWAFCNKDVVTDEDVDTFTALRAKTTGTEVSALGGYSDFVKGKMKEKSESEMFNWTAKQTYIALGNALATAAELGVDATPMEGFEADQYNEALGLKEQGYITCVLLALGKRHEEDSYQH
;
A
#
# COMPACT_ATOMS: atom_id res chain seq x y z
N ALA A 1 16.05 -3.55 -1.89
CA ALA A 1 15.57 -4.04 -3.19
C ALA A 1 14.58 -5.20 -3.02
N GLN A 2 14.96 -6.32 -2.38
CA GLN A 2 14.15 -7.54 -2.26
C GLN A 2 12.80 -7.33 -1.55
N ILE A 3 12.73 -6.54 -0.48
CA ILE A 3 11.46 -6.22 0.20
C ILE A 3 10.51 -5.47 -0.74
N LYS A 4 11.02 -4.53 -1.53
CA LYS A 4 10.22 -3.79 -2.52
C LYS A 4 9.68 -4.72 -3.60
N GLU A 5 10.51 -5.62 -4.10
CA GLU A 5 10.12 -6.60 -5.10
C GLU A 5 9.04 -7.57 -4.57
N ALA A 6 9.24 -8.14 -3.38
CA ALA A 6 8.25 -9.00 -2.73
C ALA A 6 6.92 -8.29 -2.52
N THR A 7 6.96 -7.01 -2.13
CA THR A 7 5.77 -6.19 -1.95
C THR A 7 5.07 -5.93 -3.28
N GLN A 8 5.81 -5.61 -4.33
CA GLN A 8 5.29 -5.38 -5.68
C GLN A 8 4.66 -6.65 -6.29
N LEU A 9 5.23 -7.82 -6.01
CA LEU A 9 4.77 -9.11 -6.50
C LEU A 9 3.66 -9.73 -5.64
N SER A 10 3.13 -9.00 -4.65
CA SER A 10 2.06 -9.49 -3.79
C SER A 10 0.80 -9.80 -4.58
N ALA A 11 0.22 -10.96 -4.31
CA ALA A 11 -1.08 -11.31 -4.86
C ALA A 11 -2.18 -10.40 -4.32
N SER A 12 -3.19 -10.14 -5.11
CA SER A 12 -4.39 -9.43 -4.69
C SER A 12 -5.63 -10.02 -5.34
N SER A 13 -6.79 -9.73 -4.78
CA SER A 13 -8.07 -10.14 -5.36
C SER A 13 -8.21 -9.59 -6.77
N TYR A 14 -8.61 -10.45 -7.71
CA TYR A 14 -8.66 -10.19 -9.16
C TYR A 14 -7.32 -9.80 -9.80
N GLY A 15 -6.21 -9.73 -9.05
CA GLY A 15 -4.92 -9.23 -9.51
C GLY A 15 -4.84 -7.71 -9.61
N LEU A 16 -5.84 -6.98 -9.16
CA LEU A 16 -5.97 -5.53 -9.37
C LEU A 16 -4.93 -4.68 -8.63
N GLN A 17 -4.37 -5.19 -7.52
CA GLN A 17 -3.45 -4.43 -6.65
C GLN A 17 -3.95 -2.98 -6.39
N PRO A 18 -5.14 -2.80 -5.78
CA PRO A 18 -5.77 -1.50 -5.62
C PRO A 18 -5.11 -0.70 -4.49
N TYR A 19 -3.81 -0.54 -4.56
CA TYR A 19 -2.99 0.17 -3.57
C TYR A 19 -1.77 0.82 -4.23
N LYS A 20 -1.20 1.76 -3.52
CA LYS A 20 0.08 2.42 -3.84
C LYS A 20 0.96 2.40 -2.60
N ILE A 21 2.26 2.22 -2.79
CA ILE A 21 3.24 2.31 -1.71
C ILE A 21 4.13 3.51 -1.99
N ILE A 22 4.19 4.42 -1.04
CA ILE A 22 5.00 5.64 -1.13
C ILE A 22 6.20 5.49 -0.21
N GLU A 23 7.38 5.51 -0.79
CA GLU A 23 8.62 5.57 -0.07
C GLU A 23 8.94 7.03 0.29
N ILE A 24 8.90 7.36 1.58
CA ILE A 24 9.10 8.71 2.07
C ILE A 24 10.58 8.89 2.41
N LYS A 25 11.31 9.56 1.53
CA LYS A 25 12.77 9.78 1.65
C LYS A 25 13.14 11.17 2.16
N ASP A 26 12.30 12.14 1.85
CA ASP A 26 12.56 13.53 2.22
C ASP A 26 12.55 13.73 3.73
N ALA A 27 13.69 14.21 4.28
CA ALA A 27 13.85 14.36 5.71
C ALA A 27 12.92 15.45 6.29
N GLN A 28 12.65 16.52 5.54
CA GLN A 28 11.75 17.58 5.98
C GLN A 28 10.31 17.08 6.05
N LEU A 29 9.91 16.29 5.06
CA LEU A 29 8.59 15.65 5.07
C LEU A 29 8.46 14.67 6.23
N LYS A 30 9.48 13.86 6.54
CA LYS A 30 9.47 12.98 7.73
C LYS A 30 9.29 13.77 9.02
N GLU A 31 9.98 14.90 9.18
CA GLU A 31 9.81 15.77 10.36
C GLU A 31 8.39 16.37 10.45
N GLN A 32 7.75 16.68 9.32
CA GLN A 32 6.36 17.13 9.30
C GLN A 32 5.37 16.00 9.63
N LEU A 33 5.66 14.78 9.22
CA LEU A 33 4.81 13.60 9.46
C LEU A 33 4.94 13.04 10.88
N LYS A 34 6.08 13.23 11.56
CA LYS A 34 6.31 12.70 12.90
C LYS A 34 5.26 13.12 13.93
N PRO A 35 4.88 14.41 14.08
CA PRO A 35 3.79 14.79 14.99
C PRO A 35 2.45 14.18 14.61
N LEU A 36 2.20 13.96 13.32
CA LEU A 36 0.98 13.30 12.80
C LEU A 36 0.98 11.80 13.09
N THR A 37 2.11 11.24 13.49
CA THR A 37 2.30 9.85 13.90
C THR A 37 2.52 9.76 15.43
N TRP A 38 1.86 10.64 16.16
CA TRP A 38 1.90 10.73 17.64
C TRP A 38 3.32 10.86 18.21
N GLY A 39 4.23 11.50 17.45
CA GLY A 39 5.61 11.73 17.86
C GLY A 39 6.52 10.49 17.81
N GLN A 40 6.09 9.40 17.19
CA GLN A 40 6.88 8.18 17.10
C GLN A 40 8.19 8.42 16.33
N SER A 41 9.32 8.11 16.97
CA SER A 41 10.65 8.40 16.44
C SER A 41 11.01 7.58 15.20
N GLN A 42 10.40 6.41 15.02
CA GLN A 42 10.62 5.54 13.86
C GLN A 42 10.38 6.25 12.52
N VAL A 43 9.53 7.28 12.49
CA VAL A 43 9.24 8.07 11.28
C VAL A 43 10.51 8.72 10.74
N THR A 44 11.34 9.27 11.63
CA THR A 44 12.59 9.98 11.29
C THR A 44 13.82 9.08 11.33
N ASP A 45 13.85 8.14 12.27
CA ASP A 45 15.06 7.38 12.61
C ASP A 45 15.22 6.11 11.75
N ALA A 46 14.11 5.57 11.22
CA ALA A 46 14.17 4.38 10.38
C ALA A 46 14.91 4.64 9.05
N SER A 47 15.67 3.64 8.60
CA SER A 47 16.39 3.69 7.33
C SER A 47 15.45 3.87 6.14
N GLU A 48 14.29 3.21 6.18
CA GLU A 48 13.22 3.32 5.19
C GLU A 48 11.89 3.58 5.91
N PHE A 49 11.09 4.48 5.36
CA PHE A 49 9.76 4.77 5.88
C PHE A 49 8.75 4.82 4.73
N TRP A 50 7.74 3.96 4.79
CA TRP A 50 6.78 3.76 3.71
C TRP A 50 5.36 4.00 4.18
N ALA A 51 4.55 4.65 3.33
CA ALA A 51 3.11 4.72 3.48
C ALA A 51 2.44 3.77 2.48
N PHE A 52 1.65 2.85 2.99
CA PHE A 52 0.79 1.97 2.23
C PHE A 52 -0.57 2.63 2.10
N CYS A 53 -0.98 2.91 0.87
CA CYS A 53 -2.20 3.66 0.58
C CYS A 53 -3.14 2.78 -0.25
N ASN A 54 -4.35 2.54 0.23
CA ASN A 54 -5.37 1.84 -0.54
C ASN A 54 -6.13 2.79 -1.47
N LYS A 55 -6.67 2.27 -2.55
CA LYS A 55 -7.60 3.01 -3.39
C LYS A 55 -8.89 3.27 -2.63
N ASP A 56 -9.39 4.50 -2.66
CA ASP A 56 -10.69 4.86 -2.09
C ASP A 56 -11.81 4.17 -2.86
N VAL A 57 -11.81 4.35 -4.19
CA VAL A 57 -12.76 3.70 -5.09
C VAL A 57 -12.01 3.06 -6.25
N VAL A 58 -12.32 1.81 -6.56
CA VAL A 58 -11.87 1.16 -7.80
C VAL A 58 -12.87 1.45 -8.91
N THR A 59 -12.42 2.19 -9.93
CA THR A 59 -13.22 2.63 -11.06
C THR A 59 -13.20 1.63 -12.22
N ASP A 60 -14.10 1.78 -13.19
CA ASP A 60 -14.08 1.02 -14.45
C ASP A 60 -12.74 1.24 -15.19
N GLU A 61 -12.18 2.46 -15.14
CA GLU A 61 -10.89 2.80 -15.76
C GLU A 61 -9.73 2.05 -15.12
N ASP A 62 -9.74 1.86 -13.80
CA ASP A 62 -8.74 1.05 -13.10
C ASP A 62 -8.75 -0.40 -13.59
N VAL A 63 -9.95 -0.97 -13.78
CA VAL A 63 -10.12 -2.34 -14.28
C VAL A 63 -9.68 -2.43 -15.74
N ASP A 64 -9.99 -1.43 -16.57
CA ASP A 64 -9.54 -1.38 -17.98
C ASP A 64 -8.02 -1.25 -18.08
N THR A 65 -7.42 -0.41 -17.27
CA THR A 65 -5.95 -0.24 -17.19
C THR A 65 -5.28 -1.56 -16.81
N PHE A 66 -5.79 -2.25 -15.80
CA PHE A 66 -5.30 -3.57 -15.41
C PHE A 66 -5.47 -4.59 -16.55
N THR A 67 -6.64 -4.60 -17.20
CA THR A 67 -6.94 -5.53 -18.30
C THR A 67 -5.98 -5.34 -19.47
N ALA A 68 -5.71 -4.08 -19.84
CA ALA A 68 -4.74 -3.74 -20.88
C ALA A 68 -3.30 -4.16 -20.50
N LEU A 69 -2.90 -3.91 -19.26
CA LEU A 69 -1.59 -4.35 -18.76
C LEU A 69 -1.46 -5.89 -18.80
N ARG A 70 -2.48 -6.60 -18.34
CA ARG A 70 -2.52 -8.07 -18.37
C ARG A 70 -2.42 -8.60 -19.79
N ALA A 71 -3.21 -8.05 -20.72
CA ALA A 71 -3.18 -8.43 -22.14
C ALA A 71 -1.77 -8.27 -22.73
N LYS A 72 -1.15 -7.10 -22.48
CA LYS A 72 0.22 -6.82 -22.92
C LYS A 72 1.25 -7.80 -22.32
N THR A 73 1.13 -8.10 -21.03
CA THR A 73 2.09 -8.98 -20.32
C THR A 73 1.98 -10.43 -20.76
N THR A 74 0.76 -10.90 -21.06
CA THR A 74 0.50 -12.29 -21.48
C THR A 74 0.52 -12.49 -22.98
N GLY A 75 0.67 -11.43 -23.77
CA GLY A 75 0.59 -11.51 -25.24
C GLY A 75 -0.81 -11.86 -25.75
N THR A 76 -1.85 -11.53 -25.00
CA THR A 76 -3.25 -11.82 -25.33
C THR A 76 -3.93 -10.54 -25.83
N GLU A 77 -4.90 -10.67 -26.74
CA GLU A 77 -5.71 -9.54 -27.17
C GLU A 77 -6.62 -9.04 -26.03
N VAL A 78 -6.76 -7.72 -25.89
CA VAL A 78 -7.63 -7.12 -24.86
C VAL A 78 -9.08 -7.62 -24.96
N SER A 79 -9.59 -7.81 -26.19
CA SER A 79 -10.94 -8.32 -26.46
C SER A 79 -11.18 -9.72 -25.87
N ALA A 80 -10.15 -10.55 -25.80
CA ALA A 80 -10.25 -11.88 -25.21
C ALA A 80 -10.43 -11.85 -23.67
N LEU A 81 -10.09 -10.72 -23.04
CA LEU A 81 -10.25 -10.49 -21.59
C LEU A 81 -11.51 -9.68 -21.24
N GLY A 82 -12.32 -9.28 -22.25
CA GLY A 82 -13.48 -8.42 -22.05
C GLY A 82 -14.50 -8.98 -21.05
N GLY A 83 -14.87 -10.26 -21.19
CA GLY A 83 -15.79 -10.91 -20.26
C GLY A 83 -15.30 -10.94 -18.81
N TYR A 84 -13.99 -11.08 -18.58
CA TYR A 84 -13.40 -10.99 -17.26
C TYR A 84 -13.43 -9.53 -16.73
N SER A 85 -13.10 -8.57 -17.59
CA SER A 85 -13.16 -7.15 -17.25
C SER A 85 -14.57 -6.75 -16.82
N ASP A 86 -15.60 -7.10 -17.60
CA ASP A 86 -16.99 -6.80 -17.28
C ASP A 86 -17.46 -7.46 -15.98
N PHE A 87 -17.05 -8.69 -15.73
CA PHE A 87 -17.33 -9.39 -14.47
C PHE A 87 -16.72 -8.62 -13.28
N VAL A 88 -15.45 -8.23 -13.36
CA VAL A 88 -14.78 -7.50 -12.27
C VAL A 88 -15.43 -6.15 -12.05
N LYS A 89 -15.73 -5.37 -13.10
CA LYS A 89 -16.45 -4.09 -13.01
C LYS A 89 -17.79 -4.26 -12.31
N GLY A 90 -18.56 -5.31 -12.68
CA GLY A 90 -19.81 -5.65 -12.01
C GLY A 90 -19.62 -5.88 -10.51
N LYS A 91 -18.60 -6.65 -10.13
CA LYS A 91 -18.30 -6.92 -8.71
C LYS A 91 -17.83 -5.68 -7.93
N MET A 92 -17.18 -4.74 -8.57
CA MET A 92 -16.82 -3.47 -7.92
C MET A 92 -18.07 -2.61 -7.67
N LYS A 93 -18.99 -2.54 -8.63
CA LYS A 93 -20.26 -1.75 -8.52
C LYS A 93 -21.24 -2.31 -7.49
N GLU A 94 -21.16 -3.59 -7.15
CA GLU A 94 -21.99 -4.20 -6.09
C GLU A 94 -21.59 -3.74 -4.68
N LYS A 95 -20.40 -3.15 -4.50
CA LYS A 95 -19.88 -2.77 -3.20
C LYS A 95 -20.38 -1.38 -2.79
N SER A 96 -20.85 -1.25 -1.54
CA SER A 96 -20.98 0.04 -0.90
C SER A 96 -19.59 0.68 -0.68
N GLU A 97 -19.56 1.99 -0.38
CA GLU A 97 -18.31 2.70 -0.07
C GLU A 97 -17.51 2.02 1.04
N SER A 98 -18.17 1.65 2.14
CA SER A 98 -17.54 0.95 3.26
C SER A 98 -16.99 -0.43 2.87
N GLU A 99 -17.72 -1.19 2.06
CA GLU A 99 -17.26 -2.49 1.56
C GLU A 99 -16.09 -2.34 0.60
N MET A 100 -16.08 -1.31 -0.25
CA MET A 100 -14.99 -1.01 -1.15
C MET A 100 -13.73 -0.64 -0.38
N PHE A 101 -13.82 0.29 0.58
CA PHE A 101 -12.71 0.67 1.46
C PHE A 101 -12.11 -0.54 2.18
N ASN A 102 -12.97 -1.33 2.84
CA ASN A 102 -12.51 -2.53 3.56
C ASN A 102 -11.86 -3.56 2.62
N TRP A 103 -12.37 -3.68 1.40
CA TRP A 103 -11.82 -4.62 0.42
C TRP A 103 -10.45 -4.16 -0.09
N THR A 104 -10.27 -2.88 -0.46
CA THR A 104 -8.98 -2.34 -0.90
C THR A 104 -7.94 -2.34 0.22
N ALA A 105 -8.33 -1.99 1.46
CA ALA A 105 -7.48 -2.08 2.63
C ALA A 105 -6.95 -3.50 2.86
N LYS A 106 -7.79 -4.53 2.74
CA LYS A 106 -7.35 -5.94 2.89
C LYS A 106 -6.28 -6.32 1.86
N GLN A 107 -6.38 -5.83 0.61
CA GLN A 107 -5.34 -6.07 -0.40
C GLN A 107 -4.03 -5.36 -0.03
N THR A 108 -4.12 -4.17 0.54
CA THR A 108 -2.98 -3.41 1.04
C THR A 108 -2.27 -4.14 2.19
N TYR A 109 -3.03 -4.73 3.12
CA TYR A 109 -2.47 -5.53 4.23
C TYR A 109 -1.82 -6.84 3.76
N ILE A 110 -2.28 -7.44 2.65
CA ILE A 110 -1.59 -8.59 2.04
C ILE A 110 -0.19 -8.16 1.58
N ALA A 111 -0.07 -7.01 0.92
CA ALA A 111 1.21 -6.46 0.49
C ALA A 111 2.12 -6.11 1.68
N LEU A 112 1.56 -5.52 2.75
CA LEU A 112 2.28 -5.27 3.99
C LEU A 112 2.79 -6.58 4.61
N GLY A 113 1.95 -7.62 4.69
CA GLY A 113 2.34 -8.93 5.22
C GLY A 113 3.54 -9.53 4.48
N ASN A 114 3.57 -9.42 3.15
CA ASN A 114 4.72 -9.84 2.35
C ASN A 114 5.97 -9.01 2.62
N ALA A 115 5.82 -7.69 2.80
CA ALA A 115 6.94 -6.82 3.18
C ALA A 115 7.53 -7.22 4.54
N LEU A 116 6.67 -7.47 5.54
CA LEU A 116 7.06 -7.89 6.89
C LEU A 116 7.76 -9.26 6.88
N ALA A 117 7.18 -10.24 6.20
CA ALA A 117 7.77 -11.58 6.09
C ALA A 117 9.14 -11.55 5.40
N THR A 118 9.26 -10.79 4.31
CA THR A 118 10.53 -10.63 3.60
C THR A 118 11.56 -9.87 4.43
N ALA A 119 11.14 -8.84 5.18
CA ALA A 119 12.04 -8.12 6.08
C ALA A 119 12.60 -9.06 7.16
N ALA A 120 11.73 -9.87 7.77
CA ALA A 120 12.14 -10.87 8.77
C ALA A 120 13.13 -11.89 8.21
N GLU A 121 12.88 -12.42 7.01
CA GLU A 121 13.79 -13.37 6.33
C GLU A 121 15.17 -12.75 6.05
N LEU A 122 15.20 -11.45 5.78
CA LEU A 122 16.44 -10.71 5.51
C LEU A 122 17.13 -10.17 6.78
N GLY A 123 16.58 -10.43 7.97
CA GLY A 123 17.11 -9.89 9.23
C GLY A 123 17.00 -8.37 9.33
N VAL A 124 15.96 -7.79 8.69
CA VAL A 124 15.62 -6.37 8.79
C VAL A 124 14.44 -6.21 9.74
N ASP A 125 14.59 -5.36 10.74
CA ASP A 125 13.51 -5.05 11.66
C ASP A 125 12.44 -4.20 10.95
N ALA A 126 11.17 -4.49 11.24
CA ALA A 126 10.02 -3.89 10.58
C ALA A 126 8.93 -3.58 11.59
N THR A 127 8.46 -2.33 11.60
CA THR A 127 7.39 -1.87 12.50
C THR A 127 6.22 -1.37 11.66
N PRO A 128 5.11 -2.14 11.55
CA PRO A 128 3.87 -1.64 10.99
C PRO A 128 3.20 -0.69 11.99
N MET A 129 2.64 0.43 11.51
CA MET A 129 2.12 1.49 12.36
C MET A 129 0.74 1.91 11.87
N GLU A 130 -0.27 1.80 12.76
CA GLU A 130 -1.65 2.29 12.55
C GLU A 130 -1.93 3.57 13.36
N GLY A 131 -1.00 3.95 14.26
CA GLY A 131 -1.12 5.14 15.11
C GLY A 131 -0.70 6.41 14.37
N PHE A 132 -1.59 6.96 13.54
CA PHE A 132 -1.36 8.21 12.82
C PHE A 132 -2.68 8.90 12.44
N GLU A 133 -2.59 10.17 12.06
CA GLU A 133 -3.72 11.00 11.62
C GLU A 133 -3.90 10.87 10.10
N ALA A 134 -4.75 9.92 9.67
CA ALA A 134 -4.89 9.53 8.26
C ALA A 134 -5.24 10.70 7.33
N ASP A 135 -6.18 11.58 7.73
CA ASP A 135 -6.58 12.72 6.90
C ASP A 135 -5.43 13.70 6.65
N GLN A 136 -4.62 13.96 7.68
CA GLN A 136 -3.47 14.85 7.59
C GLN A 136 -2.34 14.21 6.77
N TYR A 137 -2.16 12.88 6.85
CA TYR A 137 -1.26 12.15 5.96
C TYR A 137 -1.71 12.22 4.50
N ASN A 138 -3.02 12.07 4.24
CA ASN A 138 -3.59 12.18 2.89
C ASN A 138 -3.34 13.57 2.29
N GLU A 139 -3.46 14.62 3.10
CA GLU A 139 -3.16 15.99 2.69
C GLU A 139 -1.66 16.18 2.41
N ALA A 140 -0.80 15.81 3.36
CA ALA A 140 0.65 15.96 3.25
C ALA A 140 1.26 15.21 2.06
N LEU A 141 0.66 14.06 1.70
CA LEU A 141 1.10 13.22 0.57
C LEU A 141 0.33 13.50 -0.74
N GLY A 142 -0.63 14.43 -0.75
CA GLY A 142 -1.42 14.77 -1.93
C GLY A 142 -2.22 13.60 -2.49
N LEU A 143 -2.78 12.76 -1.63
CA LEU A 143 -3.42 11.50 -2.02
C LEU A 143 -4.86 11.65 -2.48
N LYS A 144 -5.58 12.60 -1.93
CA LYS A 144 -7.02 12.78 -2.18
C LYS A 144 -7.33 12.98 -3.66
N GLU A 145 -6.55 13.82 -4.34
CA GLU A 145 -6.73 14.09 -5.77
C GLU A 145 -6.37 12.90 -6.65
N GLN A 146 -5.61 11.95 -6.10
CA GLN A 146 -5.22 10.71 -6.77
C GLN A 146 -6.16 9.54 -6.46
N GLY A 147 -7.17 9.73 -5.61
CA GLY A 147 -8.12 8.70 -5.19
C GLY A 147 -7.51 7.62 -4.28
N TYR A 148 -6.55 8.00 -3.42
CA TYR A 148 -5.92 7.11 -2.44
C TYR A 148 -6.08 7.61 -1.02
N ILE A 149 -6.04 6.69 -0.07
CA ILE A 149 -6.12 6.95 1.37
C ILE A 149 -4.95 6.22 2.04
N THR A 150 -4.27 6.86 2.98
CA THR A 150 -3.24 6.22 3.79
C THR A 150 -3.87 5.16 4.68
N CYS A 151 -3.43 3.92 4.56
CA CYS A 151 -3.98 2.75 5.23
C CYS A 151 -3.15 2.33 6.44
N VAL A 152 -1.85 2.20 6.24
CA VAL A 152 -0.90 1.77 7.25
C VAL A 152 0.51 2.24 6.88
N LEU A 153 1.34 2.47 7.88
CA LEU A 153 2.73 2.88 7.70
C LEU A 153 3.67 1.71 8.00
N LEU A 154 4.88 1.77 7.47
CA LEU A 154 5.91 0.78 7.73
C LEU A 154 7.27 1.47 7.89
N ALA A 155 7.88 1.30 9.04
CA ALA A 155 9.27 1.65 9.29
C ALA A 155 10.15 0.41 9.15
N LEU A 156 11.27 0.51 8.44
CA LEU A 156 12.23 -0.57 8.21
C LEU A 156 13.64 -0.11 8.56
N GLY A 157 14.40 -0.96 9.24
CA GLY A 157 15.77 -0.61 9.61
C GLY A 157 16.41 -1.66 10.51
N LYS A 158 17.40 -1.23 11.27
CA LYS A 158 17.95 -1.98 12.40
C LYS A 158 17.31 -1.45 13.67
N ARG A 159 16.86 -2.35 14.54
CA ARG A 159 16.40 -1.93 15.88
C ARG A 159 17.52 -1.31 16.69
N HIS A 160 17.16 -0.38 17.54
CA HIS A 160 18.08 0.23 18.49
C HIS A 160 18.49 -0.77 19.58
N GLU A 161 19.72 -0.68 20.07
CA GLU A 161 20.22 -1.58 21.12
C GLU A 161 19.42 -1.47 22.44
N GLU A 162 18.83 -0.29 22.70
CA GLU A 162 18.01 -0.01 23.88
C GLU A 162 16.50 -0.18 23.62
N ASP A 163 16.11 -0.86 22.52
CA ASP A 163 14.69 -1.14 22.25
C ASP A 163 14.09 -2.02 23.36
N SER A 164 13.10 -1.48 24.06
CA SER A 164 12.41 -2.14 25.17
C SER A 164 11.45 -3.26 24.71
N TYR A 165 11.16 -3.35 23.40
CA TYR A 165 10.24 -4.32 22.80
C TYR A 165 10.94 -5.49 22.08
N GLN A 166 12.21 -5.73 22.36
CA GLN A 166 13.00 -6.76 21.67
C GLN A 166 12.84 -8.19 22.23
N HIS A 167 11.76 -8.47 22.93
CA HIS A 167 11.48 -9.78 23.56
C HIS A 167 10.41 -10.55 22.81
#